data_4fb2125723be4b415cb46d6c6f370a47
#
_entry.id   4fb2125723be4b415cb46d6c6f370a47
#
_cell.length_a   1.000
_cell.length_b   1.000
_cell.length_c   1.000
_cell.angle_alpha   90.00
_cell.angle_beta   90.00
_cell.angle_gamma   90.00
#
_symmetry.space_group_name_H-M   'P 1'
#
loop_
_entity.id
_entity.type
_entity.pdbx_description
1 polymer ?
#
loop_
_entity_poly.entity_id
_entity_poly.type
_entity_poly.pdbx_seq_one_letter_code
_entity_poly.pdbx_strand_id
1 'polypeptide(L)'
;RQADHAIVGLMDASVNSSDLIDQAALEIDRNFAVRMRDRESKLIRKINTALNRIDDGTFGICAMCGEPIAVKRLKARPVTTHCIDCKRVRETFERLTGD
;
A
#
# COMPACT_ATOMS: atom_id res chain seq x y z
N ARG A 1 19.13 -6.20 20.06
CA ARG A 1 19.54 -5.20 20.55
C ARG A 1 18.68 -4.60 21.44
N GLN A 2 18.91 -4.22 22.21
CA GLN A 2 18.13 -3.75 23.00
C GLN A 2 18.28 -2.47 23.18
N ALA A 3 18.02 -1.88 22.59
CA ALA A 3 18.07 -0.61 22.64
C ALA A 3 17.38 0.07 23.67
N ASP A 4 16.67 -0.63 24.24
CA ASP A 4 15.91 -0.05 25.23
C ASP A 4 16.70 0.55 26.29
N HIS A 5 17.80 0.07 26.54
CA HIS A 5 18.49 0.66 27.60
C HIS A 5 19.01 2.00 27.23
N ALA A 6 18.67 2.45 26.08
CA ALA A 6 19.11 3.71 25.69
C ALA A 6 18.78 4.80 26.65
N ILE A 7 17.68 4.72 27.21
CA ILE A 7 17.27 5.79 28.02
C ILE A 7 17.99 5.84 29.30
N VAL A 8 18.41 4.74 29.69
CA VAL A 8 19.07 4.67 30.92
C VAL A 8 20.26 5.50 30.96
N GLY A 9 20.86 5.61 29.87
CA GLY A 9 22.08 6.29 29.91
C GLY A 9 22.00 7.73 30.14
N LEU A 10 21.02 8.15 30.71
CA LEU A 10 20.96 9.51 31.00
C LEU A 10 22.17 9.97 31.75
N MET A 11 22.76 9.14 32.50
CA MET A 11 23.90 9.54 33.18
C MET A 11 24.98 9.86 32.17
N ASP A 12 24.87 9.32 31.00
CA ASP A 12 25.79 9.65 29.96
C ASP A 12 24.97 10.12 28.79
N ALA A 13 24.81 11.38 28.69
CA ALA A 13 23.93 11.95 27.68
C ALA A 13 24.33 11.58 26.28
N SER A 14 25.62 11.50 26.02
CA SER A 14 26.00 11.21 24.64
C SER A 14 25.69 9.78 24.28
N VAL A 15 25.84 8.87 25.21
CA VAL A 15 25.47 7.49 24.95
C VAL A 15 23.97 7.39 24.76
N ASN A 16 23.24 8.09 25.58
CA ASN A 16 21.82 8.11 25.42
C ASN A 16 21.38 8.64 24.08
N SER A 17 21.97 9.71 23.64
CA SER A 17 21.60 10.28 22.34
C SER A 17 21.86 9.30 21.23
N SER A 18 22.98 8.64 21.27
CA SER A 18 23.34 7.69 20.26
C SER A 18 22.36 6.52 20.23
N ASP A 19 22.03 6.01 21.40
CA ASP A 19 21.11 4.88 21.48
C ASP A 19 19.71 5.27 21.02
N LEU A 20 19.27 6.47 21.36
CA LEU A 20 17.97 6.93 20.93
C LEU A 20 17.89 7.07 19.42
N ILE A 21 18.95 7.56 18.81
CA ILE A 21 19.00 7.69 17.38
C ILE A 21 18.95 6.31 16.73
N ASP A 22 19.69 5.36 17.27
CA ASP A 22 19.69 4.01 16.75
C ASP A 22 18.31 3.36 16.87
N GLN A 23 17.63 3.57 17.98
CA GLN A 23 16.29 3.05 18.13
C GLN A 23 15.32 3.66 17.15
N ALA A 24 15.42 4.97 16.94
CA ALA A 24 14.56 5.64 15.99
C ALA A 24 14.79 5.10 14.58
N ALA A 25 16.03 4.87 14.22
CA ALA A 25 16.34 4.31 12.91
C ALA A 25 15.76 2.92 12.74
N LEU A 26 15.87 2.08 13.77
CA LEU A 26 15.31 0.74 13.71
C LEU A 26 13.79 0.77 13.59
N GLU A 27 13.14 1.70 14.27
CA GLU A 27 11.69 1.82 14.18
C GLU A 27 11.25 2.29 12.80
N ILE A 28 11.99 3.22 12.23
CA ILE A 28 11.69 3.69 10.88
C ILE A 28 11.82 2.53 9.90
N ASP A 29 12.87 1.73 10.02
CA ASP A 29 13.07 0.58 9.16
C ASP A 29 11.95 -0.43 9.30
N ARG A 30 11.53 -0.71 10.53
CA ARG A 30 10.44 -1.63 10.77
C ARG A 30 9.14 -1.12 10.17
N ASN A 31 8.85 0.17 10.37
CA ASN A 31 7.64 0.76 9.83
C ASN A 31 7.64 0.73 8.31
N PHE A 32 8.79 0.97 7.71
CA PHE A 32 8.91 0.90 6.27
C PHE A 32 8.66 -0.53 5.78
N ALA A 33 9.24 -1.52 6.45
CA ALA A 33 9.06 -2.91 6.07
C ALA A 33 7.60 -3.35 6.18
N VAL A 34 6.91 -2.90 7.23
CA VAL A 34 5.49 -3.23 7.39
C VAL A 34 4.68 -2.61 6.26
N ARG A 35 4.94 -1.34 5.93
CA ARG A 35 4.22 -0.68 4.84
C ARG A 35 4.49 -1.37 3.51
N MET A 36 5.72 -1.80 3.27
CA MET A 36 6.05 -2.50 2.03
C MET A 36 5.31 -3.83 1.94
N ARG A 37 5.24 -4.56 3.04
CA ARG A 37 4.51 -5.82 3.05
C ARG A 37 3.01 -5.61 2.81
N ASP A 38 2.46 -4.55 3.39
CA ASP A 38 1.06 -4.22 3.15
C ASP A 38 0.80 -3.93 1.68
N ARG A 39 1.68 -3.17 1.05
CA ARG A 39 1.54 -2.86 -0.37
C ARG A 39 1.63 -4.11 -1.21
N GLU A 40 2.58 -4.98 -0.89
CA GLU A 40 2.74 -6.25 -1.61
C GLU A 40 1.52 -7.14 -1.46
N SER A 41 0.98 -7.22 -0.26
CA SER A 41 -0.21 -8.02 -0.02
C SER A 41 -1.40 -7.51 -0.81
N LYS A 42 -1.56 -6.19 -0.86
CA LYS A 42 -2.64 -5.59 -1.64
C LYS A 42 -2.46 -5.85 -3.11
N LEU A 43 -1.24 -5.76 -3.60
CA LEU A 43 -0.97 -6.02 -5.01
C LEU A 43 -1.24 -7.48 -5.35
N ILE A 44 -0.83 -8.41 -4.49
CA ILE A 44 -1.08 -9.83 -4.71
C ILE A 44 -2.58 -10.10 -4.79
N ARG A 45 -3.36 -9.47 -3.90
CA ARG A 45 -4.82 -9.63 -3.96
C ARG A 45 -5.39 -9.10 -5.27
N LYS A 46 -4.88 -7.97 -5.74
CA LYS A 46 -5.33 -7.40 -7.01
C LYS A 46 -4.97 -8.30 -8.19
N ILE A 47 -3.79 -8.89 -8.15
CA ILE A 47 -3.36 -9.82 -9.20
C ILE A 47 -4.25 -11.06 -9.19
N ASN A 48 -4.52 -11.60 -8.02
CA ASN A 48 -5.39 -12.77 -7.92
C ASN A 48 -6.80 -12.47 -8.42
N THR A 49 -7.32 -11.30 -8.11
CA THR A 49 -8.62 -10.87 -8.62
C THR A 49 -8.59 -10.79 -10.15
N ALA A 50 -7.52 -10.24 -10.71
CA ALA A 50 -7.40 -10.14 -12.16
C ALA A 50 -7.36 -11.53 -12.81
N LEU A 51 -6.62 -12.45 -12.21
CA LEU A 51 -6.57 -13.82 -12.72
C LEU A 51 -7.93 -14.49 -12.66
N ASN A 52 -8.66 -14.30 -11.58
CA ASN A 52 -10.00 -14.85 -11.46
C ASN A 52 -10.94 -14.26 -12.51
N ARG A 53 -10.78 -12.98 -12.83
CA ARG A 53 -11.61 -12.34 -13.84
C ARG A 53 -11.28 -12.85 -15.25
N ILE A 54 -10.03 -13.21 -15.49
CA ILE A 54 -9.68 -13.86 -16.74
C ILE A 54 -10.39 -15.21 -16.83
N ASP A 55 -10.39 -15.96 -15.74
CA ASP A 55 -11.01 -17.28 -15.72
C ASP A 55 -12.52 -17.20 -15.92
N ASP A 56 -13.18 -16.19 -15.36
CA ASP A 56 -14.64 -16.10 -15.47
C ASP A 56 -15.08 -15.22 -16.63
N GLY A 57 -14.13 -14.73 -17.43
CA GLY A 57 -14.49 -13.99 -18.65
C GLY A 57 -14.83 -12.53 -18.44
N THR A 58 -14.56 -11.97 -17.27
CA THR A 58 -14.88 -10.57 -16.99
C THR A 58 -13.67 -9.67 -16.97
N PHE A 59 -12.49 -10.19 -17.30
CA PHE A 59 -11.30 -9.36 -17.34
C PHE A 59 -11.46 -8.26 -18.39
N GLY A 60 -11.08 -7.05 -18.02
CA GLY A 60 -11.17 -5.91 -18.95
C GLY A 60 -12.54 -5.25 -18.96
N ILE A 61 -13.46 -5.72 -18.15
CA ILE A 61 -14.78 -5.10 -18.03
C ILE A 61 -14.85 -4.38 -16.70
N CYS A 62 -15.31 -3.13 -16.70
CA CYS A 62 -15.42 -2.37 -15.48
C CYS A 62 -16.39 -3.04 -14.50
N ALA A 63 -15.92 -3.25 -13.27
CA ALA A 63 -16.74 -3.91 -12.27
C ALA A 63 -17.93 -3.07 -11.83
N MET A 64 -17.90 -1.78 -12.11
CA MET A 64 -18.93 -0.87 -11.67
C MET A 64 -19.97 -0.60 -12.74
N CYS A 65 -19.55 -0.21 -13.93
CA CYS A 65 -20.48 0.15 -14.99
C CYS A 65 -20.65 -0.91 -16.06
N GLY A 66 -19.86 -1.95 -16.04
CA GLY A 66 -19.99 -3.03 -17.02
C GLY A 66 -19.46 -2.73 -18.40
N GLU A 67 -18.85 -1.57 -18.60
CA GLU A 67 -18.31 -1.21 -19.90
C GLU A 67 -16.87 -1.68 -20.03
N PRO A 68 -16.38 -1.87 -21.25
CA PRO A 68 -14.99 -2.28 -21.43
C PRO A 68 -14.03 -1.21 -20.92
N ILE A 69 -12.96 -1.66 -20.29
CA ILE A 69 -11.90 -0.76 -19.86
C ILE A 69 -10.98 -0.55 -21.05
N ALA A 70 -10.54 0.69 -21.27
CA ALA A 70 -9.66 1.01 -22.39
C ALA A 70 -8.39 0.16 -22.35
N VAL A 71 -7.98 -0.33 -23.50
CA VAL A 71 -6.79 -1.17 -23.61
C VAL A 71 -5.55 -0.45 -23.10
N LYS A 72 -5.43 0.83 -23.39
CA LYS A 72 -4.33 1.62 -22.89
C LYS A 72 -4.24 1.58 -21.38
N ARG A 73 -5.38 1.67 -20.72
CA ARG A 73 -5.42 1.63 -19.26
C ARG A 73 -5.06 0.25 -18.74
N LEU A 74 -5.52 -0.79 -19.40
CA LEU A 74 -5.19 -2.16 -19.03
C LEU A 74 -3.70 -2.43 -19.20
N LYS A 75 -3.09 -1.88 -20.23
CA LYS A 75 -1.65 -2.06 -20.42
C LYS A 75 -0.87 -1.35 -19.34
N ALA A 76 -1.32 -0.19 -18.90
CA ALA A 76 -0.64 0.56 -17.85
C ALA A 76 -0.90 -0.05 -16.47
N ARG A 77 -2.11 -0.58 -16.27
CA ARG A 77 -2.51 -1.17 -14.98
C ARG A 77 -3.33 -2.42 -15.21
N PRO A 78 -2.67 -3.55 -15.45
CA PRO A 78 -3.42 -4.79 -15.76
C PRO A 78 -4.34 -5.26 -14.64
N VAL A 79 -4.10 -4.83 -13.41
CA VAL A 79 -4.94 -5.26 -12.28
C VAL A 79 -6.13 -4.34 -12.04
N THR A 80 -6.32 -3.33 -12.87
CA THR A 80 -7.44 -2.41 -12.65
C THR A 80 -8.76 -3.13 -12.90
N THR A 81 -9.76 -2.84 -12.08
CA THR A 81 -11.10 -3.41 -12.24
C THR A 81 -12.12 -2.34 -12.59
N HIS A 82 -11.69 -1.11 -12.75
CA HIS A 82 -12.61 0.01 -13.05
C HIS A 82 -12.09 0.82 -14.21
N CYS A 83 -13.02 1.34 -15.01
CA CYS A 83 -12.66 2.29 -16.05
C CYS A 83 -12.25 3.61 -15.39
N ILE A 84 -11.68 4.51 -16.18
CA ILE A 84 -11.16 5.75 -15.63
C ILE A 84 -12.27 6.60 -15.03
N ASP A 85 -13.45 6.60 -15.65
CA ASP A 85 -14.56 7.39 -15.16
C ASP A 85 -15.07 6.89 -13.82
N CYS A 86 -15.24 5.59 -13.69
CA CYS A 86 -15.69 5.00 -12.44
C CYS A 86 -14.64 5.15 -11.35
N LYS A 87 -13.36 5.08 -11.71
CA LYS A 87 -12.32 5.29 -10.74
C LYS A 87 -12.35 6.72 -10.21
N ARG A 88 -12.57 7.69 -11.06
CA ARG A 88 -12.69 9.08 -10.65
C ARG A 88 -13.86 9.29 -9.71
N VAL A 89 -14.99 8.66 -10.00
CA VAL A 89 -16.15 8.76 -9.15
C VAL A 89 -15.84 8.19 -7.78
N ARG A 90 -15.18 7.04 -7.72
CA ARG A 90 -14.84 6.43 -6.45
C ARG A 90 -13.88 7.31 -5.66
N GLU A 91 -12.88 7.87 -6.31
CA GLU A 91 -11.90 8.73 -5.65
C GLU A 91 -12.57 9.97 -5.09
N THR A 92 -13.51 10.53 -5.83
CA THR A 92 -14.25 11.69 -5.36
C THR A 92 -15.08 11.34 -4.13
N PHE A 93 -15.76 10.21 -4.18
CA PHE A 93 -16.56 9.76 -3.06
C PHE A 93 -15.69 9.53 -1.82
N GLU A 94 -14.56 8.90 -1.99
CA GLU A 94 -13.65 8.64 -0.89
C GLU A 94 -13.15 9.94 -0.28
N ARG A 95 -12.84 10.93 -1.10
CA ARG A 95 -12.41 12.23 -0.60
C ARG A 95 -13.49 12.91 0.21
N LEU A 96 -14.72 12.85 -0.27
CA LEU A 96 -15.82 13.52 0.39
C LEU A 96 -16.23 12.85 1.68
N THR A 97 -16.06 11.55 1.77
CA THR A 97 -16.47 10.82 2.98
C THR A 97 -15.32 10.61 3.94
N GLY A 98 -14.11 10.96 3.57
CA GLY A 98 -12.98 10.76 4.44
C GLY A 98 -12.43 9.34 4.40
N ASP A 99 -12.89 8.54 3.49
CA ASP A 99 -12.37 7.19 3.33
C ASP A 99 -11.23 7.13 2.30
#